data_5fab2e06a5bb53838be86649ed089b25
#
_entry.id   5fab2e06a5bb53838be86649ed089b25
#
_cell.length_a   1.000
_cell.length_b   1.000
_cell.length_c   1.000
_cell.angle_alpha   90.00
_cell.angle_beta   90.00
_cell.angle_gamma   90.00
#
_symmetry.space_group_name_H-M   'P 1'
#
loop_
_entity.id
_entity.type
_entity.pdbx_description
1 polymer ?
#
loop_
_entity_poly.entity_id
_entity_poly.type
_entity_poly.pdbx_seq_one_letter_code
_entity_poly.pdbx_strand_id
1 'polypeptide(L)'
;MIAFREFKKVSYKKNNTFVIAGGVAANKNIRDDLTNLSLKENFKPIFPPLNLCGDNAAMIAMAGLEKFKIKKFNKLNYPAKPRWPLDPKAAFLKGAGVKL
;
A
#
# COMPACT_ATOMS: atom_id res chain seq x y z
N MET A 1 -13.13 4.24 12.21
CA MET A 1 -12.31 4.74 11.10
C MET A 1 -13.09 4.71 9.80
N ILE A 2 -13.06 5.78 9.00
CA ILE A 2 -13.89 5.93 7.78
C ILE A 2 -13.64 4.78 6.78
N ALA A 3 -12.37 4.46 6.52
CA ALA A 3 -11.99 3.40 5.56
C ALA A 3 -12.63 2.03 5.87
N PHE A 4 -12.69 1.60 7.13
CA PHE A 4 -13.32 0.33 7.50
C PHE A 4 -14.84 0.34 7.28
N ARG A 5 -15.48 1.49 7.54
CA ARG A 5 -16.93 1.64 7.29
C ARG A 5 -17.25 1.58 5.81
N GLU A 6 -16.48 2.29 4.99
CA GLU A 6 -16.68 2.29 3.53
C GLU A 6 -16.40 0.91 2.94
N PHE A 7 -15.34 0.23 3.38
CA PHE A 7 -15.05 -1.14 2.92
C PHE A 7 -16.18 -2.12 3.26
N LYS A 8 -16.74 -2.03 4.47
CA LYS A 8 -17.86 -2.89 4.91
C LYS A 8 -19.11 -2.71 4.04
N LYS A 9 -19.33 -1.56 3.42
CA LYS A 9 -20.46 -1.32 2.51
C LYS A 9 -20.36 -2.13 1.21
N VAL A 10 -19.15 -2.43 0.76
CA VAL A 10 -18.89 -3.14 -0.50
C VAL A 10 -18.43 -4.59 -0.32
N SER A 11 -18.02 -4.96 0.89
CA SER A 11 -17.54 -6.32 1.19
C SER A 11 -18.63 -7.14 1.89
N TYR A 12 -19.02 -8.24 1.26
CA TYR A 12 -19.98 -9.20 1.83
C TYR A 12 -19.31 -10.29 2.70
N LYS A 13 -17.98 -10.25 2.88
CA LYS A 13 -17.24 -11.24 3.66
C LYS A 13 -17.30 -10.94 5.14
N LYS A 14 -17.55 -11.97 5.97
CA LYS A 14 -17.51 -11.84 7.42
C LYS A 14 -16.10 -11.62 7.99
N ASN A 15 -15.07 -12.14 7.33
CA ASN A 15 -13.68 -12.05 7.75
C ASN A 15 -12.90 -11.19 6.74
N ASN A 16 -12.73 -9.95 7.07
CA ASN A 16 -11.96 -9.01 6.25
C ASN A 16 -10.51 -8.95 6.73
N THR A 17 -9.58 -8.85 5.79
CA THR A 17 -8.16 -8.68 6.07
C THR A 17 -7.78 -7.21 5.86
N PHE A 18 -7.02 -6.65 6.80
CA PHE A 18 -6.44 -5.32 6.70
C PHE A 18 -4.92 -5.43 6.68
N VAL A 19 -4.31 -5.09 5.56
CA VAL A 19 -2.85 -5.13 5.38
C VAL A 19 -2.28 -3.75 5.62
N ILE A 20 -1.28 -3.65 6.49
CA ILE A 20 -0.56 -2.42 6.81
C ILE A 20 0.90 -2.60 6.44
N ALA A 21 1.39 -1.86 5.45
CA ALA A 21 2.74 -1.94 4.92
C ALA A 21 3.36 -0.54 4.74
N GLY A 22 4.60 -0.50 4.28
CA GLY A 22 5.38 0.72 4.09
C GLY A 22 6.16 1.14 5.34
N GLY A 23 7.01 2.15 5.24
CA GLY A 23 7.95 2.55 6.30
C GLY A 23 7.29 2.86 7.64
N VAL A 24 6.11 3.50 7.63
CA VAL A 24 5.34 3.82 8.86
C VAL A 24 4.90 2.55 9.58
N ALA A 25 4.64 1.47 8.87
CA ALA A 25 4.27 0.17 9.45
C ALA A 25 5.41 -0.51 10.23
N ALA A 26 6.63 0.02 10.21
CA ALA A 26 7.73 -0.43 11.07
C ALA A 26 7.60 0.10 12.52
N ASN A 27 6.85 1.17 12.74
CA ASN A 27 6.65 1.75 14.07
C ASN A 27 5.79 0.84 14.95
N LYS A 28 6.33 0.44 16.11
CA LYS A 28 5.67 -0.50 17.02
C LYS A 28 4.35 0.06 17.55
N ASN A 29 4.31 1.30 18.00
CA ASN A 29 3.10 1.91 18.57
C ASN A 29 1.98 1.96 17.54
N ILE A 30 2.31 2.33 16.29
CA ILE A 30 1.34 2.35 15.19
C ILE A 30 0.83 0.94 14.88
N ARG A 31 1.68 -0.09 14.93
CA ARG A 31 1.26 -1.49 14.76
C ARG A 31 0.27 -1.90 15.86
N ASP A 32 0.59 -1.60 17.10
CA ASP A 32 -0.23 -1.96 18.25
C ASP A 32 -1.61 -1.27 18.18
N ASP A 33 -1.63 0.03 17.91
CA ASP A 33 -2.86 0.80 17.76
C ASP A 33 -3.73 0.31 16.60
N LEU A 34 -3.12 0.09 15.42
CA LEU A 34 -3.85 -0.39 14.24
C LEU A 34 -4.30 -1.85 14.41
N THR A 35 -3.56 -2.67 15.15
CA THR A 35 -3.99 -4.03 15.49
C THR A 35 -5.25 -3.97 16.34
N ASN A 36 -5.22 -3.21 17.42
CA ASN A 36 -6.35 -3.06 18.32
C ASN A 36 -7.60 -2.50 17.61
N LEU A 37 -7.39 -1.49 16.76
CA LEU A 37 -8.47 -0.91 15.96
C LEU A 37 -9.04 -1.91 14.96
N SER A 38 -8.18 -2.65 14.27
CA SER A 38 -8.61 -3.66 13.28
C SER A 38 -9.46 -4.75 13.93
N LEU A 39 -9.02 -5.25 15.08
CA LEU A 39 -9.75 -6.28 15.82
C LEU A 39 -11.12 -5.77 16.30
N LYS A 40 -11.20 -4.54 16.82
CA LYS A 40 -12.47 -3.90 17.20
C LYS A 40 -13.45 -3.78 16.03
N GLU A 41 -12.94 -3.62 14.83
CA GLU A 41 -13.74 -3.49 13.61
C GLU A 41 -13.96 -4.83 12.89
N ASN A 42 -13.59 -5.97 13.51
CA ASN A 42 -13.68 -7.31 12.93
C ASN A 42 -12.86 -7.48 11.64
N PHE A 43 -11.65 -6.91 11.61
CA PHE A 43 -10.66 -7.13 10.58
C PHE A 43 -9.48 -7.92 11.13
N LYS A 44 -8.91 -8.80 10.31
CA LYS A 44 -7.64 -9.46 10.60
C LYS A 44 -6.50 -8.55 10.15
N PRO A 45 -5.70 -7.98 11.08
CA PRO A 45 -4.53 -7.19 10.68
C PRO A 45 -3.40 -8.08 10.20
N ILE A 46 -2.73 -7.68 9.13
CA ILE A 46 -1.53 -8.34 8.60
C ILE A 46 -0.46 -7.26 8.38
N PHE A 47 0.73 -7.53 8.92
CA PHE A 47 1.91 -6.70 8.72
C PHE A 47 3.01 -7.53 8.08
N PRO A 48 3.75 -7.00 7.11
CA PRO A 48 4.95 -7.65 6.62
C PRO A 48 6.03 -7.68 7.69
N PRO A 49 7.05 -8.55 7.55
CA PRO A 49 8.26 -8.50 8.37
C PRO A 49 8.88 -7.12 8.37
N LEU A 50 9.51 -6.71 9.48
CA LEU A 50 10.05 -5.35 9.65
C LEU A 50 11.05 -4.96 8.56
N ASN A 51 11.90 -5.89 8.16
CA ASN A 51 12.89 -5.70 7.09
C ASN A 51 12.28 -5.52 5.68
N LEU A 52 10.98 -5.80 5.51
CA LEU A 52 10.25 -5.59 4.26
C LEU A 52 9.26 -4.43 4.31
N CYS A 53 9.18 -3.71 5.44
CA CYS A 53 8.27 -2.56 5.59
C CYS A 53 8.77 -1.32 4.86
N GLY A 54 10.09 -1.10 4.75
CA GLY A 54 10.68 0.00 4.00
C GLY A 54 10.91 -0.34 2.53
N ASP A 55 11.46 0.62 1.81
CA ASP A 55 11.91 0.37 0.44
C ASP A 55 12.98 -0.71 0.43
N ASN A 56 12.81 -1.70 -0.42
CA ASN A 56 13.74 -2.82 -0.53
C ASN A 56 13.78 -3.40 -1.94
N ALA A 57 14.91 -4.00 -2.29
CA ALA A 57 15.13 -4.57 -3.61
C ALA A 57 14.20 -5.76 -3.91
N ALA A 58 13.76 -6.51 -2.89
CA ALA A 58 12.90 -7.68 -3.08
C ALA A 58 11.53 -7.30 -3.67
N MET A 59 10.93 -6.18 -3.25
CA MET A 59 9.66 -5.71 -3.80
C MET A 59 9.79 -5.31 -5.28
N ILE A 60 10.91 -4.71 -5.67
CA ILE A 60 11.18 -4.34 -7.06
C ILE A 60 11.46 -5.58 -7.91
N ALA A 61 12.24 -6.52 -7.40
CA ALA A 61 12.48 -7.79 -8.06
C ALA A 61 11.18 -8.58 -8.28
N MET A 62 10.29 -8.61 -7.29
CA MET A 62 8.97 -9.25 -7.42
C MET A 62 8.12 -8.57 -8.49
N ALA A 63 8.05 -7.24 -8.51
CA ALA A 63 7.34 -6.49 -9.54
C ALA A 63 7.93 -6.74 -10.95
N GLY A 64 9.26 -6.85 -11.04
CA GLY A 64 9.97 -7.23 -12.27
C GLY A 64 9.60 -8.64 -12.74
N LEU A 65 9.57 -9.61 -11.81
CA LEU A 65 9.18 -10.99 -12.11
C LEU A 65 7.74 -11.08 -12.65
N GLU A 66 6.80 -10.37 -12.03
CA GLU A 66 5.41 -10.35 -12.51
C GLU A 66 5.31 -9.73 -13.91
N LYS A 67 6.03 -8.65 -14.20
CA LYS A 67 6.11 -8.09 -15.55
C LYS A 67 6.75 -9.04 -16.55
N PHE A 68 7.80 -9.77 -16.14
CA PHE A 68 8.46 -10.77 -16.97
C PHE A 68 7.51 -11.90 -17.38
N LYS A 69 6.73 -12.45 -16.44
CA LYS A 69 5.74 -13.50 -16.70
C LYS A 69 4.73 -13.11 -17.77
N ILE A 70 4.29 -11.87 -17.77
CA ILE A 70 3.33 -11.33 -18.76
C ILE A 70 4.01 -10.69 -19.97
N LYS A 71 5.32 -10.88 -20.14
CA LYS A 71 6.14 -10.36 -21.26
C LYS A 71 6.01 -8.85 -21.47
N LYS A 72 5.83 -8.07 -20.39
CA LYS A 72 5.78 -6.61 -20.41
C LYS A 72 7.17 -6.04 -20.11
N PHE A 73 7.85 -5.57 -21.12
CA PHE A 73 9.17 -4.97 -21.03
C PHE A 73 9.13 -3.48 -21.41
N ASN A 74 9.94 -2.69 -20.73
CA ASN A 74 10.17 -1.31 -21.07
C ASN A 74 11.40 -1.20 -21.99
N LYS A 75 11.47 -0.13 -22.79
CA LYS A 75 12.68 0.20 -23.53
C LYS A 75 13.79 0.67 -22.57
N LEU A 76 15.06 0.53 -22.95
CA LEU A 76 16.19 0.94 -22.11
C LEU A 76 16.22 2.45 -21.81
N ASN A 77 15.60 3.27 -22.63
CA ASN A 77 15.45 4.72 -22.44
C ASN A 77 14.22 5.12 -21.64
N TYR A 78 13.67 4.21 -20.81
CA TYR A 78 12.51 4.52 -19.96
C TYR A 78 12.87 5.61 -18.94
N PRO A 79 12.15 6.74 -18.93
CA PRO A 79 12.48 7.85 -18.03
C PRO A 79 12.12 7.52 -16.59
N ALA A 80 12.95 7.96 -15.66
CA ALA A 80 12.61 7.96 -14.23
C ALA A 80 11.42 8.91 -13.97
N LYS A 81 10.46 8.46 -13.20
CA LYS A 81 9.28 9.25 -12.80
C LYS A 81 9.26 9.43 -11.30
N PRO A 82 9.87 10.47 -10.74
CA PRO A 82 9.93 10.68 -9.29
C PRO A 82 8.55 10.92 -8.67
N ARG A 83 7.60 11.39 -9.46
CA ARG A 83 6.18 11.51 -9.09
C ARG A 83 5.33 10.75 -10.10
N TRP A 84 4.89 9.58 -9.71
CA TRP A 84 4.04 8.75 -10.56
C TRP A 84 2.66 8.61 -9.90
N PRO A 85 1.62 9.30 -10.40
CA PRO A 85 0.28 9.17 -9.82
C PRO A 85 -0.25 7.75 -10.04
N LEU A 86 -0.90 7.19 -9.04
CA LEU A 86 -1.57 5.89 -9.14
C LEU A 86 -2.73 5.92 -10.14
N ASP A 87 -3.45 7.04 -10.18
CA ASP A 87 -4.47 7.31 -11.18
C ASP A 87 -4.17 8.64 -11.87
N PRO A 88 -3.74 8.63 -13.14
CA PRO A 88 -3.44 9.86 -13.89
C PRO A 88 -4.68 10.71 -14.21
N LYS A 89 -5.88 10.15 -14.03
CA LYS A 89 -7.15 10.85 -14.25
C LYS A 89 -7.77 11.41 -12.96
N ALA A 90 -7.25 11.00 -11.80
CA ALA A 90 -7.72 11.51 -10.52
C ALA A 90 -7.42 13.00 -10.37
N ALA A 91 -8.36 13.75 -9.80
CA ALA A 91 -8.14 15.14 -9.44
C ALA A 91 -6.91 15.23 -8.51
N PHE A 92 -6.07 16.23 -8.77
CA PHE A 92 -4.83 16.44 -8.01
C PHE A 92 -5.18 16.75 -6.54
N LEU A 93 -4.97 15.79 -5.65
CA LEU A 93 -5.05 16.06 -4.22
C LEU A 93 -3.78 16.79 -3.79
N LYS A 94 -3.95 18.02 -3.29
CA LYS A 94 -2.84 18.80 -2.73
C LYS A 94 -2.31 18.08 -1.50
N GLY A 95 -1.12 17.48 -1.61
CA GLY A 95 -0.39 16.92 -0.48
C GLY A 95 0.48 17.96 0.23
N ALA A 96 0.87 17.70 1.46
CA ALA A 96 1.86 18.50 2.16
C ALA A 96 3.13 18.65 1.31
N GLY A 97 3.57 19.88 1.06
CA GLY A 97 4.76 20.18 0.25
C GLY A 97 4.50 20.47 -1.23
N VAL A 98 3.27 20.44 -1.71
CA VAL A 98 2.92 20.95 -3.05
C VAL A 98 2.66 22.45 -2.94
N LYS A 99 3.66 23.27 -3.27
CA LYS A 99 3.45 24.68 -3.57
C LYS A 99 2.81 24.78 -4.98
N LEU A 100 1.72 25.52 -5.07
CA LEU A 100 1.15 25.95 -6.35
C LEU A 100 2.02 27.03 -6.95
#